data_6c2bbf6752fc6efd3b4c3f4461eb2887
#
_entry.id   6c2bbf6752fc6efd3b4c3f4461eb2887
#
_cell.length_a   1.000
_cell.length_b   1.000
_cell.length_c   1.000
_cell.angle_alpha   90.00
_cell.angle_beta   90.00
_cell.angle_gamma   90.00
#
_symmetry.space_group_name_H-M   'P 1'
#
loop_
_entity.id
_entity.type
_entity.pdbx_description
1 polymer ?
#
loop_
_entity_poly.entity_id
_entity_poly.type
_entity_poly.pdbx_seq_one_letter_code
_entity_poly.pdbx_strand_id
1 'polypeptide(L)'
;MLYLSKLTINQDVDLNNTTDGYNHLEIANSSITNAANKTMTGIQANDVAMAQENNKSLYARNKVTLANEGNINLSGTTSTGIYAKFGELHNRATGVITIANKSTAMYGIDDSLLENAGKITVGTNSIAMYSEGSTTQAMKNNGTIELPQTDSVAMSYKPDSTLSSGTVLENAGNIQLTGDKNTAICAAGTPAYTAKNSGTITLTNSATINNPNVGLYATNKAATLENTGILNIGKNAIGIYGYKAENSGKLNVGNAGIGIYSQNGDVSLTGGKITTGTDEAVGVYTVGTGQNITNTGTAFDIGNNSFGFVNVGTGNKIVSSIANVGFGNKNVYVYSNDTTGFVINSTNITSTGQENYGIYSAGTVINSGTIDLSSSPGSVAI
;
A
#
# COMPACT_ATOMS: atom_id res chain seq x y z
N MET A 1 -25.43 16.78 32.29
CA MET A 1 -25.52 17.47 30.99
C MET A 1 -24.12 17.50 30.42
N LEU A 2 -23.82 16.71 29.38
CA LEU A 2 -22.49 16.65 28.75
C LEU A 2 -22.45 17.76 27.71
N TYR A 3 -21.62 18.75 27.93
CA TYR A 3 -21.39 19.82 26.96
C TYR A 3 -20.31 19.34 25.99
N LEU A 4 -20.62 19.27 24.71
CA LEU A 4 -19.65 19.13 23.66
C LEU A 4 -19.05 20.52 23.39
N SER A 5 -17.79 20.68 23.72
CA SER A 5 -17.07 21.93 23.50
C SER A 5 -16.22 21.84 22.25
N LYS A 6 -15.82 23.00 21.70
CA LYS A 6 -14.80 23.13 20.67
C LYS A 6 -13.66 23.97 21.22
N LEU A 7 -12.44 23.45 21.13
CA LEU A 7 -11.24 24.18 21.47
C LEU A 7 -10.45 24.45 20.18
N THR A 8 -10.08 25.71 19.96
CA THR A 8 -9.16 26.09 18.89
C THR A 8 -7.88 26.61 19.49
N ILE A 9 -6.75 26.01 19.15
CA ILE A 9 -5.41 26.39 19.57
C ILE A 9 -4.90 27.45 18.60
N ASN A 10 -4.93 28.72 19.02
CA ASN A 10 -4.54 29.89 18.22
C ASN A 10 -3.15 30.44 18.57
N GLN A 11 -2.34 29.68 19.28
CA GLN A 11 -0.97 30.02 19.66
C GLN A 11 -0.07 28.80 19.48
N ASP A 12 1.23 29.04 19.40
CA ASP A 12 2.21 27.97 19.43
C ASP A 12 2.22 27.29 20.81
N VAL A 13 2.35 25.98 20.83
CA VAL A 13 2.37 25.16 22.06
C VAL A 13 3.69 24.42 22.15
N ASP A 14 4.41 24.63 23.25
CA ASP A 14 5.60 23.86 23.59
C ASP A 14 5.27 22.84 24.68
N LEU A 15 5.21 21.57 24.28
CA LEU A 15 4.92 20.45 25.19
C LEU A 15 6.07 20.19 26.19
N ASN A 16 7.24 20.78 25.98
CA ASN A 16 8.39 20.61 26.86
C ASN A 16 8.38 21.54 28.07
N ASN A 17 7.54 22.56 28.07
CA ASN A 17 7.50 23.61 29.12
C ASN A 17 6.52 23.22 30.23
N THR A 18 6.52 21.97 30.66
CA THR A 18 5.65 21.50 31.74
C THR A 18 6.44 21.32 33.02
N THR A 19 6.17 22.17 34.02
CA THR A 19 6.64 21.96 35.39
C THR A 19 5.98 20.73 36.05
N ASP A 20 4.94 20.21 35.46
CA ASP A 20 4.07 19.16 36.04
C ASP A 20 4.19 17.79 35.36
N GLY A 21 5.08 17.60 34.38
CA GLY A 21 5.37 16.31 33.77
C GLY A 21 4.29 15.78 32.80
N TYR A 22 3.35 16.63 32.36
CA TYR A 22 2.36 16.28 31.34
C TYR A 22 2.81 16.75 29.97
N ASN A 23 3.09 15.80 29.10
CA ASN A 23 3.60 16.04 27.73
C ASN A 23 2.51 15.87 26.67
N HIS A 24 1.27 16.20 26.97
CA HIS A 24 0.16 16.06 26.03
C HIS A 24 -0.98 17.05 26.29
N LEU A 25 -1.74 17.32 25.22
CA LEU A 25 -3.02 18.01 25.31
C LEU A 25 -4.13 16.98 25.16
N GLU A 26 -4.84 16.69 26.23
CA GLU A 26 -5.95 15.74 26.23
C GLU A 26 -7.28 16.43 26.55
N ILE A 27 -8.32 16.02 25.84
CA ILE A 27 -9.70 16.48 26.12
C ILE A 27 -10.67 15.34 25.81
N ALA A 28 -11.64 15.13 26.69
CA ALA A 28 -12.67 14.12 26.50
C ALA A 28 -13.94 14.72 25.89
N ASN A 29 -14.59 13.97 24.99
CA ASN A 29 -15.90 14.27 24.41
C ASN A 29 -16.03 15.69 23.80
N SER A 30 -14.95 16.24 23.28
CA SER A 30 -14.93 17.59 22.70
C SER A 30 -13.99 17.64 21.50
N SER A 31 -14.19 18.57 20.57
CA SER A 31 -13.35 18.72 19.39
C SER A 31 -12.17 19.66 19.65
N ILE A 32 -11.00 19.33 19.12
CA ILE A 32 -9.81 20.17 19.16
C ILE A 32 -9.36 20.49 17.74
N THR A 33 -8.96 21.73 17.51
CA THR A 33 -8.33 22.17 16.26
C THR A 33 -7.01 22.89 16.57
N ASN A 34 -5.89 22.40 16.05
CA ASN A 34 -4.66 23.16 15.95
C ASN A 34 -4.78 24.08 14.73
N ALA A 35 -4.84 25.39 14.95
CA ALA A 35 -5.13 26.37 13.90
C ALA A 35 -4.01 26.46 12.87
N ALA A 36 -4.33 26.91 11.66
CA ALA A 36 -3.37 27.14 10.59
C ALA A 36 -2.23 28.07 11.04
N ASN A 37 -1.02 27.80 10.59
CA ASN A 37 0.21 28.51 10.96
C ASN A 37 0.56 28.48 12.46
N LYS A 38 -0.01 27.58 13.24
CA LYS A 38 0.37 27.33 14.63
C LYS A 38 1.16 26.04 14.73
N THR A 39 2.11 25.99 15.66
CA THR A 39 3.01 24.87 15.84
C THR A 39 2.89 24.28 17.25
N MET A 40 2.74 22.96 17.29
CA MET A 40 2.89 22.17 18.51
C MET A 40 4.23 21.45 18.43
N THR A 41 5.11 21.66 19.40
CA THR A 41 6.45 21.07 19.45
C THR A 41 6.63 20.20 20.69
N GLY A 42 7.31 19.07 20.53
CA GLY A 42 7.71 18.17 21.59
C GLY A 42 9.08 17.55 21.30
N ILE A 43 9.96 17.48 22.32
CA ILE A 43 11.30 16.89 22.22
C ILE A 43 11.49 15.69 23.13
N GLN A 44 10.55 15.44 24.03
CA GLN A 44 10.62 14.34 24.97
C GLN A 44 10.14 13.04 24.34
N ALA A 45 10.63 11.92 24.86
CA ALA A 45 10.06 10.63 24.51
C ALA A 45 8.62 10.53 25.04
N ASN A 46 7.76 9.84 24.27
CA ASN A 46 6.34 9.64 24.57
C ASN A 46 5.47 10.91 24.56
N ASP A 47 5.92 11.98 23.92
CA ASP A 47 5.07 13.18 23.74
C ASP A 47 3.82 12.83 22.91
N VAL A 48 2.68 13.42 23.26
CA VAL A 48 1.43 13.33 22.50
C VAL A 48 0.92 14.74 22.24
N ALA A 49 0.88 15.17 20.97
CA ALA A 49 0.47 16.53 20.67
C ALA A 49 -1.01 16.77 20.94
N MET A 50 -1.88 15.88 20.47
CA MET A 50 -3.32 15.94 20.75
C MET A 50 -3.85 14.55 21.06
N ALA A 51 -4.58 14.40 22.16
CA ALA A 51 -5.22 13.15 22.55
C ALA A 51 -6.69 13.31 22.86
N GLN A 52 -7.46 12.28 22.59
CA GLN A 52 -8.89 12.25 22.90
C GLN A 52 -9.38 10.83 23.20
N GLU A 53 -10.03 10.68 24.33
CA GLU A 53 -10.79 9.47 24.66
C GLU A 53 -12.27 9.79 24.82
N ASN A 54 -13.11 9.19 24.01
CA ASN A 54 -14.53 9.47 23.97
C ASN A 54 -15.35 8.27 24.41
N ASN A 55 -16.54 8.55 24.89
CA ASN A 55 -17.53 7.52 25.13
C ASN A 55 -18.19 7.10 23.81
N LYS A 56 -18.25 5.80 23.53
CA LYS A 56 -18.82 5.23 22.29
C LYS A 56 -20.24 5.73 22.00
N SER A 57 -21.11 5.80 23.02
CA SER A 57 -22.50 6.23 22.86
C SER A 57 -22.62 7.72 22.53
N LEU A 58 -21.70 8.55 23.02
CA LEU A 58 -21.66 9.98 22.71
C LEU A 58 -21.09 10.20 21.31
N TYR A 59 -20.04 9.48 20.92
CA TYR A 59 -19.47 9.54 19.58
C TYR A 59 -20.48 9.12 18.50
N ALA A 60 -21.29 8.10 18.76
CA ALA A 60 -22.33 7.69 17.83
C ALA A 60 -23.40 8.76 17.56
N ARG A 61 -23.62 9.67 18.53
CA ARG A 61 -24.59 10.78 18.41
C ARG A 61 -23.97 12.07 17.87
N ASN A 62 -22.74 12.36 18.28
CA ASN A 62 -22.05 13.61 17.94
C ASN A 62 -20.59 13.28 17.63
N LYS A 63 -20.22 13.43 16.36
CA LYS A 63 -18.85 13.21 15.92
C LYS A 63 -17.92 14.23 16.57
N VAL A 64 -16.90 13.75 17.25
CA VAL A 64 -15.85 14.57 17.86
C VAL A 64 -14.58 14.46 17.04
N THR A 65 -13.94 15.58 16.81
CA THR A 65 -12.86 15.71 15.83
C THR A 65 -11.59 16.26 16.47
N LEU A 66 -10.47 15.62 16.19
CA LEU A 66 -9.13 16.20 16.35
C LEU A 66 -8.63 16.63 14.97
N ALA A 67 -8.45 17.93 14.76
CA ALA A 67 -8.03 18.48 13.48
C ALA A 67 -6.71 19.22 13.60
N ASN A 68 -5.75 18.90 12.73
CA ASN A 68 -4.54 19.66 12.54
C ASN A 68 -4.61 20.47 11.24
N GLU A 69 -4.62 21.79 11.35
CA GLU A 69 -4.50 22.73 10.23
C GLU A 69 -3.14 23.43 10.22
N GLY A 70 -2.38 23.34 11.35
CA GLY A 70 -1.05 23.90 11.54
C GLY A 70 0.05 22.83 11.47
N ASN A 71 1.07 23.00 12.29
CA ASN A 71 2.20 22.08 12.36
C ASN A 71 2.18 21.30 13.67
N ILE A 72 2.53 20.01 13.59
CA ILE A 72 2.88 19.17 14.73
C ILE A 72 4.30 18.67 14.47
N ASN A 73 5.23 19.00 15.35
CA ASN A 73 6.64 18.61 15.22
C ASN A 73 7.13 17.94 16.50
N LEU A 74 7.20 16.62 16.50
CA LEU A 74 7.64 15.80 17.62
C LEU A 74 9.00 15.17 17.29
N SER A 75 10.06 15.66 17.90
CA SER A 75 11.43 15.16 17.72
C SER A 75 11.84 14.10 18.74
N GLY A 76 11.05 13.91 19.80
CA GLY A 76 11.21 12.81 20.75
C GLY A 76 10.80 11.45 20.15
N THR A 77 11.44 10.38 20.60
CA THR A 77 11.10 9.02 20.17
C THR A 77 9.81 8.51 20.81
N THR A 78 9.16 7.51 20.22
CA THR A 78 7.94 6.88 20.75
C THR A 78 6.77 7.85 20.95
N SER A 79 6.77 8.94 20.20
CA SER A 79 5.77 10.01 20.32
C SER A 79 4.55 9.75 19.42
N THR A 80 3.43 10.41 19.73
CA THR A 80 2.19 10.33 18.96
C THR A 80 1.71 11.74 18.58
N GLY A 81 1.50 11.98 17.30
CA GLY A 81 1.00 13.26 16.83
C GLY A 81 -0.44 13.49 17.26
N ILE A 82 -1.35 12.66 16.79
CA ILE A 82 -2.79 12.74 17.10
C ILE A 82 -3.28 11.35 17.51
N TYR A 83 -3.91 11.25 18.66
CA TYR A 83 -4.51 10.00 19.18
C TYR A 83 -5.99 10.16 19.43
N ALA A 84 -6.80 9.19 19.04
CA ALA A 84 -8.18 9.12 19.48
C ALA A 84 -8.69 7.69 19.69
N LYS A 85 -9.54 7.57 20.70
CA LYS A 85 -10.47 6.46 20.90
C LYS A 85 -11.88 6.96 20.64
N PHE A 86 -12.59 6.32 19.69
CA PHE A 86 -13.91 6.79 19.23
C PHE A 86 -13.88 8.25 18.78
N GLY A 87 -13.04 8.59 17.79
CA GLY A 87 -12.90 9.96 17.29
C GLY A 87 -12.61 10.04 15.80
N GLU A 88 -12.73 11.24 15.24
CA GLU A 88 -12.31 11.54 13.87
C GLU A 88 -11.00 12.34 13.92
N LEU A 89 -9.94 11.77 13.35
CA LEU A 89 -8.63 12.40 13.28
C LEU A 89 -8.42 12.94 11.87
N HIS A 90 -8.19 14.23 11.76
CA HIS A 90 -7.97 14.90 10.48
C HIS A 90 -6.66 15.68 10.48
N ASN A 91 -5.76 15.34 9.57
CA ASN A 91 -4.70 16.24 9.15
C ASN A 91 -5.19 16.98 7.91
N ARG A 92 -5.62 18.24 8.07
CA ARG A 92 -6.24 19.04 7.00
C ARG A 92 -5.20 19.45 5.94
N ALA A 93 -5.66 20.03 4.83
CA ALA A 93 -4.81 20.36 3.67
C ALA A 93 -3.58 21.24 3.99
N THR A 94 -3.69 22.13 4.96
CA THR A 94 -2.57 22.96 5.44
C THR A 94 -1.77 22.31 6.55
N GLY A 95 -2.27 21.20 7.13
CA GLY A 95 -1.68 20.53 8.26
C GLY A 95 -0.39 19.78 7.89
N VAL A 96 0.64 19.93 8.72
CA VAL A 96 1.90 19.20 8.59
C VAL A 96 2.17 18.46 9.90
N ILE A 97 2.44 17.16 9.82
CA ILE A 97 2.85 16.34 10.96
C ILE A 97 4.23 15.78 10.66
N THR A 98 5.21 16.10 11.53
CA THR A 98 6.55 15.53 11.47
C THR A 98 6.84 14.84 12.79
N ILE A 99 7.19 13.55 12.74
CA ILE A 99 7.50 12.76 13.93
C ILE A 99 8.86 12.06 13.79
N ALA A 100 9.51 11.86 14.92
CA ALA A 100 10.80 11.18 15.01
C ALA A 100 10.66 9.64 14.94
N ASN A 101 11.73 8.95 15.31
CA ASN A 101 11.82 7.50 15.26
C ASN A 101 10.87 6.80 16.26
N LYS A 102 10.42 5.60 15.92
CA LYS A 102 9.54 4.73 16.72
C LYS A 102 8.22 5.41 17.14
N SER A 103 7.70 6.28 16.30
CA SER A 103 6.57 7.16 16.61
C SER A 103 5.39 6.91 15.66
N THR A 104 4.20 7.40 16.03
CA THR A 104 2.99 7.30 15.22
C THR A 104 2.39 8.69 14.99
N ALA A 105 2.19 9.10 13.73
CA ALA A 105 1.66 10.43 13.46
C ALA A 105 0.17 10.54 13.76
N MET A 106 -0.64 9.57 13.32
CA MET A 106 -2.08 9.50 13.61
C MET A 106 -2.43 8.10 14.10
N TYR A 107 -2.97 8.00 15.29
CA TYR A 107 -3.31 6.72 15.92
C TYR A 107 -4.78 6.72 16.36
N GLY A 108 -5.59 5.87 15.75
CA GLY A 108 -6.98 5.66 16.10
C GLY A 108 -7.24 4.26 16.63
N ILE A 109 -8.06 4.14 17.67
CA ILE A 109 -8.54 2.86 18.16
C ILE A 109 -10.07 2.80 18.19
N ASP A 110 -10.59 1.59 18.21
CA ASP A 110 -12.02 1.28 18.14
C ASP A 110 -12.64 1.82 16.83
N ASP A 111 -13.77 2.53 16.87
CA ASP A 111 -14.46 3.05 15.69
C ASP A 111 -13.90 4.41 15.19
N SER A 112 -12.61 4.67 15.37
CA SER A 112 -12.01 5.94 14.95
C SER A 112 -11.76 5.99 13.44
N LEU A 113 -11.99 7.17 12.85
CA LEU A 113 -11.71 7.47 11.45
C LEU A 113 -10.46 8.34 11.35
N LEU A 114 -9.54 7.99 10.44
CA LEU A 114 -8.32 8.75 10.17
C LEU A 114 -8.35 9.29 8.73
N GLU A 115 -8.15 10.58 8.58
CA GLU A 115 -8.04 11.20 7.26
C GLU A 115 -6.84 12.15 7.19
N ASN A 116 -5.96 11.92 6.23
CA ASN A 116 -4.87 12.83 5.90
C ASN A 116 -5.17 13.55 4.57
N ALA A 117 -5.31 14.85 4.60
CA ALA A 117 -5.36 15.71 3.42
C ALA A 117 -4.13 16.63 3.32
N GLY A 118 -3.31 16.71 4.37
CA GLY A 118 -2.09 17.49 4.45
C GLY A 118 -0.81 16.66 4.18
N LYS A 119 0.24 16.98 4.91
CA LYS A 119 1.53 16.30 4.81
C LYS A 119 1.89 15.57 6.10
N ILE A 120 2.37 14.33 5.99
CA ILE A 120 2.94 13.57 7.10
C ILE A 120 4.34 13.10 6.71
N THR A 121 5.32 13.31 7.60
CA THR A 121 6.69 12.80 7.46
C THR A 121 7.08 12.04 8.73
N VAL A 122 7.61 10.84 8.60
CA VAL A 122 7.93 9.99 9.75
C VAL A 122 9.39 9.54 9.77
N GLY A 123 9.92 9.31 10.96
CA GLY A 123 11.26 8.77 11.19
C GLY A 123 11.33 7.24 11.01
N THR A 124 12.47 6.66 11.42
CA THR A 124 12.73 5.21 11.35
C THR A 124 11.81 4.42 12.30
N ASN A 125 11.40 3.22 11.92
CA ASN A 125 10.50 2.34 12.69
C ASN A 125 9.21 3.04 13.13
N SER A 126 8.63 3.85 12.26
CA SER A 126 7.50 4.71 12.57
C SER A 126 6.30 4.43 11.67
N ILE A 127 5.12 4.86 12.11
CA ILE A 127 3.88 4.69 11.36
C ILE A 127 3.23 6.06 11.13
N ALA A 128 2.87 6.37 9.88
CA ALA A 128 2.19 7.63 9.63
C ALA A 128 0.72 7.57 10.05
N MET A 129 -0.01 6.53 9.67
CA MET A 129 -1.41 6.35 10.06
C MET A 129 -1.63 4.92 10.53
N TYR A 130 -2.04 4.74 11.76
CA TYR A 130 -2.37 3.44 12.33
C TYR A 130 -3.77 3.44 12.93
N SER A 131 -4.56 2.43 12.62
CA SER A 131 -5.84 2.20 13.25
C SER A 131 -6.05 0.74 13.58
N GLU A 132 -6.78 0.49 14.68
CA GLU A 132 -7.27 -0.84 15.05
C GLU A 132 -8.72 -0.75 15.52
N GLY A 133 -9.51 -1.82 15.30
CA GLY A 133 -10.91 -1.88 15.69
C GLY A 133 -11.85 -2.36 14.59
N SER A 134 -13.13 -1.99 14.68
CA SER A 134 -14.24 -2.56 13.90
C SER A 134 -14.90 -1.62 12.88
N THR A 135 -14.24 -0.54 12.48
CA THR A 135 -14.85 0.44 11.55
C THR A 135 -14.81 -0.05 10.08
N THR A 136 -15.82 0.31 9.31
CA THR A 136 -15.94 -0.03 7.89
C THR A 136 -15.03 0.81 6.97
N GLN A 137 -14.58 1.98 7.44
CA GLN A 137 -13.60 2.82 6.73
C GLN A 137 -12.69 3.46 7.78
N ALA A 138 -11.59 2.76 8.09
CA ALA A 138 -10.69 3.20 9.14
C ALA A 138 -9.82 4.38 8.73
N MET A 139 -9.41 4.45 7.44
CA MET A 139 -8.30 5.32 7.10
C MET A 139 -8.29 5.71 5.62
N LYS A 140 -8.10 7.01 5.37
CA LYS A 140 -7.95 7.56 4.02
C LYS A 140 -6.81 8.56 3.94
N ASN A 141 -5.94 8.39 2.94
CA ASN A 141 -4.95 9.39 2.57
C ASN A 141 -5.37 10.09 1.28
N ASN A 142 -5.65 11.37 1.35
CA ASN A 142 -5.88 12.28 0.21
C ASN A 142 -4.71 13.25 0.00
N GLY A 143 -3.77 13.33 0.97
CA GLY A 143 -2.62 14.22 0.97
C GLY A 143 -1.31 13.49 0.61
N THR A 144 -0.24 13.88 1.28
CA THR A 144 1.10 13.31 1.06
C THR A 144 1.63 12.65 2.32
N ILE A 145 2.16 11.42 2.19
CA ILE A 145 2.90 10.73 3.23
C ILE A 145 4.30 10.44 2.72
N GLU A 146 5.32 10.83 3.48
CA GLU A 146 6.74 10.59 3.15
C GLU A 146 7.40 9.71 4.21
N LEU A 147 8.08 8.66 3.75
CA LEU A 147 8.90 7.76 4.56
C LEU A 147 10.36 7.86 4.10
N PRO A 148 11.09 8.89 4.55
CA PRO A 148 12.46 9.11 4.12
C PRO A 148 13.48 8.21 4.80
N GLN A 149 13.09 7.54 5.89
CA GLN A 149 13.92 6.65 6.70
C GLN A 149 13.54 5.19 6.48
N THR A 150 14.09 4.27 7.26
CA THR A 150 13.90 2.83 7.09
C THR A 150 12.86 2.24 8.04
N ASP A 151 12.39 1.03 7.71
CA ASP A 151 11.54 0.18 8.54
C ASP A 151 10.22 0.86 8.98
N SER A 152 9.62 1.67 8.10
CA SER A 152 8.43 2.46 8.43
C SER A 152 7.23 2.09 7.57
N VAL A 153 6.04 2.42 8.06
CA VAL A 153 4.77 2.12 7.41
C VAL A 153 3.94 3.40 7.23
N ALA A 154 3.44 3.65 6.00
CA ALA A 154 2.60 4.82 5.80
C ALA A 154 1.19 4.61 6.36
N MET A 155 0.53 3.51 6.03
CA MET A 155 -0.83 3.21 6.50
C MET A 155 -0.90 1.76 6.96
N SER A 156 -1.36 1.53 8.19
CA SER A 156 -1.54 0.18 8.73
C SER A 156 -2.88 0.07 9.46
N TYR A 157 -3.64 -0.97 9.13
CA TYR A 157 -4.89 -1.27 9.81
C TYR A 157 -4.92 -2.71 10.32
N LYS A 158 -5.36 -2.85 11.56
CA LYS A 158 -5.56 -4.12 12.24
C LYS A 158 -7.01 -4.22 12.72
N PRO A 159 -7.93 -4.76 11.90
CA PRO A 159 -9.30 -4.95 12.32
C PRO A 159 -9.44 -5.97 13.46
N ASP A 160 -10.46 -5.79 14.26
CA ASP A 160 -10.93 -6.83 15.16
C ASP A 160 -11.79 -7.86 14.40
N SER A 161 -12.25 -8.91 15.10
CA SER A 161 -13.02 -9.99 14.50
C SER A 161 -14.44 -9.59 14.06
N THR A 162 -14.90 -8.37 14.37
CA THR A 162 -16.26 -7.90 14.10
C THR A 162 -16.37 -7.01 12.87
N LEU A 163 -15.25 -6.77 12.15
CA LEU A 163 -15.25 -5.96 10.94
C LEU A 163 -16.22 -6.53 9.89
N SER A 164 -17.12 -5.68 9.39
CA SER A 164 -17.93 -5.96 8.22
C SER A 164 -17.11 -5.74 6.92
N SER A 165 -17.46 -6.44 5.84
CA SER A 165 -16.79 -6.29 4.54
C SER A 165 -16.84 -4.85 4.01
N GLY A 166 -15.77 -4.42 3.33
CA GLY A 166 -15.66 -3.11 2.67
C GLY A 166 -14.22 -2.66 2.50
N THR A 167 -14.01 -1.53 1.82
CA THR A 167 -12.70 -0.88 1.75
C THR A 167 -12.43 -0.15 3.06
N VAL A 168 -11.32 -0.47 3.70
CA VAL A 168 -10.99 0.07 5.01
C VAL A 168 -9.77 0.98 4.97
N LEU A 169 -8.78 0.63 4.15
CA LEU A 169 -7.60 1.44 3.90
C LEU A 169 -7.63 1.96 2.47
N GLU A 170 -7.58 3.27 2.27
CA GLU A 170 -7.50 3.84 0.93
C GLU A 170 -6.42 4.93 0.84
N ASN A 171 -5.47 4.74 -0.07
CA ASN A 171 -4.64 5.83 -0.56
C ASN A 171 -5.22 6.40 -1.84
N ALA A 172 -5.74 7.62 -1.78
CA ALA A 172 -6.17 8.41 -2.94
C ALA A 172 -5.20 9.57 -3.25
N GLY A 173 -4.24 9.84 -2.35
CA GLY A 173 -3.19 10.85 -2.48
C GLY A 173 -1.85 10.28 -2.92
N ASN A 174 -0.77 10.80 -2.35
CA ASN A 174 0.59 10.40 -2.66
C ASN A 174 1.28 9.76 -1.46
N ILE A 175 1.94 8.63 -1.67
CA ILE A 175 2.84 8.02 -0.70
C ILE A 175 4.22 7.85 -1.34
N GLN A 176 5.28 8.34 -0.67
CA GLN A 176 6.65 8.28 -1.15
C GLN A 176 7.55 7.55 -0.14
N LEU A 177 8.13 6.43 -0.56
CA LEU A 177 9.09 5.65 0.20
C LEU A 177 10.48 5.89 -0.39
N THR A 178 11.26 6.76 0.25
CA THR A 178 12.62 7.10 -0.20
C THR A 178 13.72 6.42 0.61
N GLY A 179 13.39 5.87 1.77
CA GLY A 179 14.25 4.95 2.53
C GLY A 179 14.00 3.48 2.17
N ASP A 180 14.74 2.57 2.79
CA ASP A 180 14.63 1.12 2.57
C ASP A 180 13.66 0.43 3.55
N LYS A 181 13.19 -0.77 3.20
CA LYS A 181 12.32 -1.63 4.02
C LYS A 181 11.02 -0.97 4.48
N ASN A 182 10.53 -0.05 3.70
CA ASN A 182 9.29 0.65 4.02
C ASN A 182 8.09 -0.03 3.37
N THR A 183 6.92 0.12 3.97
CA THR A 183 5.65 -0.36 3.44
C THR A 183 4.68 0.81 3.30
N ALA A 184 4.06 0.98 2.12
CA ALA A 184 3.09 2.04 1.96
C ALA A 184 1.75 1.69 2.62
N ILE A 185 1.16 0.54 2.30
CA ILE A 185 -0.11 0.10 2.88
C ILE A 185 0.07 -1.31 3.45
N CYS A 186 -0.23 -1.50 4.74
CA CYS A 186 -0.15 -2.78 5.44
C CYS A 186 -1.55 -3.23 5.87
N ALA A 187 -2.04 -4.33 5.29
CA ALA A 187 -3.28 -4.99 5.66
C ALA A 187 -3.01 -6.12 6.66
N ALA A 188 -3.37 -5.91 7.92
CA ALA A 188 -3.17 -6.86 9.02
C ALA A 188 -4.51 -7.45 9.53
N GLY A 189 -4.46 -8.24 10.58
CA GLY A 189 -5.65 -8.84 11.22
C GLY A 189 -6.12 -10.12 10.52
N THR A 190 -7.37 -10.51 10.75
CA THR A 190 -7.95 -11.77 10.26
C THR A 190 -9.21 -11.61 9.41
N PRO A 191 -10.10 -10.61 9.61
CA PRO A 191 -11.30 -10.43 8.79
C PRO A 191 -10.98 -10.06 7.34
N ALA A 192 -11.90 -10.38 6.42
CA ALA A 192 -11.81 -9.97 5.03
C ALA A 192 -12.09 -8.47 4.88
N TYR A 193 -11.20 -7.74 4.21
CA TYR A 193 -11.40 -6.34 3.81
C TYR A 193 -10.50 -5.97 2.62
N THR A 194 -10.69 -4.79 2.09
CA THR A 194 -9.87 -4.29 0.99
C THR A 194 -8.91 -3.20 1.45
N ALA A 195 -7.64 -3.34 1.07
CA ALA A 195 -6.64 -2.29 1.13
C ALA A 195 -6.37 -1.79 -0.29
N LYS A 196 -6.63 -0.51 -0.53
CA LYS A 196 -6.73 0.08 -1.88
C LYS A 196 -5.75 1.20 -2.12
N ASN A 197 -5.11 1.18 -3.28
CA ASN A 197 -4.47 2.34 -3.85
C ASN A 197 -5.25 2.85 -5.06
N SER A 198 -5.82 4.05 -4.97
CA SER A 198 -6.43 4.79 -6.08
C SER A 198 -5.61 6.03 -6.47
N GLY A 199 -4.62 6.40 -5.67
CA GLY A 199 -3.68 7.49 -5.91
C GLY A 199 -2.34 7.03 -6.48
N THR A 200 -1.26 7.63 -6.01
CA THR A 200 0.10 7.29 -6.43
C THR A 200 0.93 6.81 -5.24
N ILE A 201 1.60 5.68 -5.42
CA ILE A 201 2.65 5.21 -4.50
C ILE A 201 3.95 5.13 -5.28
N THR A 202 5.01 5.74 -4.74
CA THR A 202 6.35 5.71 -5.33
C THR A 202 7.33 5.06 -4.36
N LEU A 203 7.89 3.94 -4.79
CA LEU A 203 8.93 3.19 -4.09
C LEU A 203 10.25 3.50 -4.79
N THR A 204 11.22 4.04 -4.07
CA THR A 204 12.58 4.15 -4.60
C THR A 204 13.27 2.80 -4.62
N ASN A 205 14.46 2.76 -5.20
CA ASN A 205 15.24 1.53 -5.28
C ASN A 205 15.53 0.99 -3.88
N SER A 206 15.33 -0.30 -3.70
CA SER A 206 15.75 -1.00 -2.48
C SER A 206 17.17 -1.54 -2.65
N ALA A 207 17.92 -1.62 -1.57
CA ALA A 207 19.30 -2.12 -1.60
C ALA A 207 19.36 -3.58 -2.10
N THR A 208 18.42 -4.41 -1.63
CA THR A 208 18.28 -5.81 -2.05
C THR A 208 16.82 -6.23 -2.10
N ILE A 209 16.49 -7.27 -2.87
CA ILE A 209 15.15 -7.86 -2.90
C ILE A 209 14.78 -8.59 -1.59
N ASN A 210 15.75 -8.90 -0.74
CA ASN A 210 15.49 -9.53 0.56
C ASN A 210 14.95 -8.56 1.61
N ASN A 211 15.09 -7.25 1.38
CA ASN A 211 14.57 -6.18 2.24
C ASN A 211 13.92 -5.09 1.36
N PRO A 212 12.87 -5.45 0.59
CA PRO A 212 12.30 -4.53 -0.38
C PRO A 212 11.48 -3.42 0.27
N ASN A 213 11.35 -2.31 -0.43
CA ASN A 213 10.21 -1.45 -0.27
C ASN A 213 8.97 -2.14 -0.85
N VAL A 214 7.83 -2.06 -0.18
CA VAL A 214 6.58 -2.70 -0.60
C VAL A 214 5.47 -1.66 -0.72
N GLY A 215 4.75 -1.68 -1.84
CA GLY A 215 3.60 -0.79 -2.05
C GLY A 215 2.40 -1.21 -1.19
N LEU A 216 1.76 -2.32 -1.54
CA LEU A 216 0.68 -2.92 -0.76
C LEU A 216 1.15 -4.25 -0.20
N TYR A 217 0.98 -4.44 1.10
CA TYR A 217 1.39 -5.64 1.82
C TYR A 217 0.24 -6.21 2.65
N ALA A 218 0.03 -7.53 2.60
CA ALA A 218 -0.94 -8.20 3.45
C ALA A 218 -0.28 -9.32 4.28
N THR A 219 -0.40 -9.21 5.59
CA THR A 219 -0.24 -10.34 6.51
C THR A 219 -1.54 -11.13 6.64
N ASN A 220 -2.66 -10.50 6.32
CA ASN A 220 -4.00 -11.06 6.36
C ASN A 220 -4.31 -11.83 5.06
N LYS A 221 -4.51 -13.14 5.17
CA LYS A 221 -4.85 -14.00 4.02
C LYS A 221 -6.22 -13.71 3.40
N ALA A 222 -7.14 -13.15 4.16
CA ALA A 222 -8.49 -12.81 3.71
C ALA A 222 -8.58 -11.40 3.09
N ALA A 223 -7.55 -10.56 3.28
CA ALA A 223 -7.54 -9.22 2.71
C ALA A 223 -7.32 -9.24 1.19
N THR A 224 -8.00 -8.34 0.50
CA THR A 224 -7.76 -8.04 -0.92
C THR A 224 -6.88 -6.80 -1.04
N LEU A 225 -5.78 -6.91 -1.79
CA LEU A 225 -4.92 -5.79 -2.16
C LEU A 225 -5.32 -5.27 -3.54
N GLU A 226 -5.91 -4.08 -3.62
CA GLU A 226 -6.45 -3.51 -4.84
C GLU A 226 -5.62 -2.30 -5.31
N ASN A 227 -5.17 -2.32 -6.55
CA ASN A 227 -4.59 -1.15 -7.19
C ASN A 227 -5.42 -0.69 -8.39
N THR A 228 -6.00 0.51 -8.29
CA THR A 228 -6.66 1.22 -9.40
C THR A 228 -5.88 2.47 -9.82
N GLY A 229 -4.87 2.87 -9.04
CA GLY A 229 -4.01 4.03 -9.24
C GLY A 229 -2.67 3.69 -9.90
N ILE A 230 -1.61 4.33 -9.43
CA ILE A 230 -0.26 4.17 -9.95
C ILE A 230 0.68 3.65 -8.87
N LEU A 231 1.40 2.57 -9.18
CA LEU A 231 2.55 2.11 -8.40
C LEU A 231 3.82 2.30 -9.23
N ASN A 232 4.69 3.21 -8.80
CA ASN A 232 6.04 3.34 -9.32
C ASN A 232 6.96 2.50 -8.43
N ILE A 233 7.46 1.40 -8.95
CA ILE A 233 8.19 0.37 -8.21
C ILE A 233 9.65 0.46 -8.62
N GLY A 234 10.52 0.84 -7.69
CA GLY A 234 11.95 0.96 -7.91
C GLY A 234 12.65 -0.38 -8.10
N LYS A 235 13.96 -0.34 -8.34
CA LYS A 235 14.79 -1.55 -8.42
C LYS A 235 14.69 -2.35 -7.10
N ASN A 236 14.62 -3.68 -7.18
CA ASN A 236 14.50 -4.59 -6.04
C ASN A 236 13.30 -4.31 -5.12
N ALA A 237 12.27 -3.61 -5.57
CA ALA A 237 11.07 -3.33 -4.80
C ALA A 237 9.89 -4.19 -5.29
N ILE A 238 8.86 -4.30 -4.46
CA ILE A 238 7.65 -5.08 -4.75
C ILE A 238 6.43 -4.15 -4.71
N GLY A 239 5.64 -4.14 -5.78
CA GLY A 239 4.44 -3.32 -5.84
C GLY A 239 3.33 -3.82 -4.92
N ILE A 240 2.91 -5.06 -5.11
CA ILE A 240 1.88 -5.71 -4.30
C ILE A 240 2.45 -7.05 -3.79
N TYR A 241 2.42 -7.24 -2.48
CA TYR A 241 2.89 -8.48 -1.85
C TYR A 241 1.85 -9.02 -0.88
N GLY A 242 1.26 -10.16 -1.21
CA GLY A 242 0.25 -10.76 -0.32
C GLY A 242 -0.35 -12.03 -0.86
N TYR A 243 -1.64 -12.17 -0.63
CA TYR A 243 -2.39 -13.37 -1.03
C TYR A 243 -3.30 -13.04 -2.21
N LYS A 244 -4.35 -12.27 -2.04
CA LYS A 244 -5.29 -11.88 -3.09
C LYS A 244 -4.95 -10.50 -3.62
N ALA A 245 -4.71 -10.39 -4.94
CA ALA A 245 -4.35 -9.13 -5.58
C ALA A 245 -5.29 -8.82 -6.77
N GLU A 246 -5.74 -7.57 -6.84
CA GLU A 246 -6.55 -7.05 -7.94
C GLU A 246 -5.88 -5.80 -8.51
N ASN A 247 -5.70 -5.76 -9.84
CA ASN A 247 -5.13 -4.60 -10.50
C ASN A 247 -5.93 -4.17 -11.72
N SER A 248 -6.31 -2.91 -11.73
CA SER A 248 -6.83 -2.21 -12.91
C SER A 248 -6.09 -0.89 -13.18
N GLY A 249 -5.07 -0.58 -12.37
CA GLY A 249 -4.23 0.61 -12.47
C GLY A 249 -2.92 0.37 -13.22
N LYS A 250 -1.94 1.22 -12.97
CA LYS A 250 -0.61 1.14 -13.59
C LYS A 250 0.42 0.61 -12.61
N LEU A 251 1.24 -0.34 -13.04
CA LEU A 251 2.44 -0.81 -12.34
C LEU A 251 3.64 -0.51 -13.22
N ASN A 252 4.50 0.40 -12.78
CA ASN A 252 5.77 0.71 -13.41
C ASN A 252 6.87 0.00 -12.62
N VAL A 253 7.34 -1.14 -13.10
CA VAL A 253 8.26 -2.04 -12.37
C VAL A 253 9.68 -1.76 -12.80
N GLY A 254 10.54 -1.39 -11.86
CA GLY A 254 11.99 -1.20 -12.11
C GLY A 254 12.75 -2.52 -12.26
N ASN A 255 14.04 -2.42 -12.58
CA ASN A 255 14.92 -3.57 -12.76
C ASN A 255 14.94 -4.47 -11.52
N ALA A 256 14.94 -5.78 -11.69
CA ALA A 256 14.85 -6.78 -10.62
C ALA A 256 13.68 -6.51 -9.61
N GLY A 257 12.69 -5.72 -10.01
CA GLY A 257 11.47 -5.47 -9.23
C GLY A 257 10.38 -6.45 -9.57
N ILE A 258 9.37 -6.53 -8.70
CA ILE A 258 8.19 -7.39 -8.89
C ILE A 258 6.94 -6.51 -8.82
N GLY A 259 6.11 -6.56 -9.86
CA GLY A 259 4.83 -5.84 -9.88
C GLY A 259 3.86 -6.38 -8.84
N ILE A 260 3.52 -7.67 -8.97
CA ILE A 260 2.66 -8.39 -8.02
C ILE A 260 3.35 -9.68 -7.61
N TYR A 261 3.51 -9.88 -6.29
CA TYR A 261 3.91 -11.14 -5.69
C TYR A 261 2.72 -11.72 -4.90
N SER A 262 2.15 -12.84 -5.37
CA SER A 262 1.06 -13.52 -4.68
C SER A 262 1.50 -14.87 -4.13
N GLN A 263 1.19 -15.10 -2.84
CA GLN A 263 1.48 -16.34 -2.15
C GLN A 263 0.19 -17.05 -1.74
N ASN A 264 -0.16 -18.16 -2.42
CA ASN A 264 -1.37 -18.92 -2.16
C ASN A 264 -2.67 -18.09 -2.27
N GLY A 265 -2.76 -17.21 -3.26
CA GLY A 265 -3.97 -16.40 -3.51
C GLY A 265 -4.14 -16.02 -4.97
N ASP A 266 -5.35 -15.68 -5.34
CA ASP A 266 -5.71 -15.36 -6.70
C ASP A 266 -5.23 -13.96 -7.13
N VAL A 267 -4.91 -13.82 -8.42
CA VAL A 267 -4.55 -12.55 -9.05
C VAL A 267 -5.53 -12.21 -10.16
N SER A 268 -6.15 -11.05 -10.09
CA SER A 268 -7.08 -10.53 -11.09
C SER A 268 -6.55 -9.25 -11.73
N LEU A 269 -6.33 -9.28 -13.05
CA LEU A 269 -5.84 -8.16 -13.85
C LEU A 269 -6.93 -7.74 -14.83
N THR A 270 -7.65 -6.66 -14.54
CA THR A 270 -8.87 -6.26 -15.27
C THR A 270 -8.72 -5.00 -16.11
N GLY A 271 -7.61 -4.26 -15.95
CA GLY A 271 -7.38 -3.02 -16.69
C GLY A 271 -5.99 -2.43 -16.43
N GLY A 272 -5.76 -1.24 -16.95
CA GLY A 272 -4.50 -0.52 -16.78
C GLY A 272 -3.33 -1.13 -17.55
N LYS A 273 -2.13 -0.99 -17.01
CA LYS A 273 -0.89 -1.42 -17.68
C LYS A 273 0.18 -1.85 -16.68
N ILE A 274 0.86 -2.95 -16.98
CA ILE A 274 2.10 -3.35 -16.31
C ILE A 274 3.25 -3.08 -17.29
N THR A 275 4.18 -2.20 -16.90
CA THR A 275 5.42 -1.93 -17.63
C THR A 275 6.57 -2.45 -16.79
N THR A 276 7.34 -3.41 -17.30
CA THR A 276 8.54 -3.90 -16.60
C THR A 276 9.78 -3.15 -17.09
N GLY A 277 10.73 -2.93 -16.18
CA GLY A 277 12.07 -2.49 -16.53
C GLY A 277 12.85 -3.56 -17.32
N THR A 278 14.12 -3.33 -17.48
CA THR A 278 15.04 -4.30 -18.01
C THR A 278 15.65 -5.13 -16.87
N ASP A 279 16.24 -6.28 -17.19
CA ASP A 279 17.01 -7.11 -16.27
C ASP A 279 16.19 -7.64 -15.06
N GLU A 280 15.69 -8.84 -15.23
CA GLU A 280 15.05 -9.67 -14.21
C GLU A 280 13.77 -9.06 -13.57
N ALA A 281 13.15 -8.08 -14.22
CA ALA A 281 11.88 -7.55 -13.73
C ALA A 281 10.72 -8.52 -14.03
N VAL A 282 9.78 -8.63 -13.09
CA VAL A 282 8.64 -9.55 -13.20
C VAL A 282 7.33 -8.77 -13.05
N GLY A 283 6.43 -8.91 -14.01
CA GLY A 283 5.09 -8.31 -13.92
C GLY A 283 4.27 -8.95 -12.80
N VAL A 284 4.08 -10.27 -12.86
CA VAL A 284 3.33 -11.05 -11.87
C VAL A 284 4.11 -12.31 -11.50
N TYR A 285 4.41 -12.48 -10.22
CA TYR A 285 5.04 -13.65 -9.65
C TYR A 285 4.09 -14.35 -8.67
N THR A 286 3.81 -15.62 -8.88
CA THR A 286 2.91 -16.39 -8.01
C THR A 286 3.59 -17.64 -7.49
N VAL A 287 3.36 -17.92 -6.20
CA VAL A 287 3.87 -19.11 -5.51
C VAL A 287 2.74 -19.77 -4.73
N GLY A 288 2.49 -21.07 -4.96
CA GLY A 288 1.53 -21.79 -4.14
C GLY A 288 0.72 -22.82 -4.86
N THR A 289 -0.45 -23.14 -4.33
CA THR A 289 -1.28 -24.24 -4.81
C THR A 289 -2.69 -23.79 -5.17
N GLY A 290 -3.18 -24.21 -6.33
CA GLY A 290 -4.58 -24.02 -6.75
C GLY A 290 -4.97 -22.56 -7.03
N GLN A 291 -4.00 -21.70 -7.35
CA GLN A 291 -4.25 -20.28 -7.61
C GLN A 291 -4.84 -20.04 -9.00
N ASN A 292 -5.73 -19.04 -9.11
CA ASN A 292 -6.22 -18.53 -10.39
C ASN A 292 -5.56 -17.17 -10.68
N ILE A 293 -4.79 -17.10 -11.74
CA ILE A 293 -4.18 -15.89 -12.24
C ILE A 293 -4.89 -15.51 -13.54
N THR A 294 -5.66 -14.42 -13.54
CA THR A 294 -6.51 -14.05 -14.66
C THR A 294 -6.15 -12.65 -15.17
N ASN A 295 -5.82 -12.55 -16.45
CA ASN A 295 -5.64 -11.27 -17.15
C ASN A 295 -6.68 -11.15 -18.27
N THR A 296 -7.66 -10.27 -18.06
CA THR A 296 -8.72 -9.96 -19.01
C THR A 296 -8.65 -8.54 -19.58
N GLY A 297 -7.79 -7.67 -19.03
CA GLY A 297 -7.76 -6.26 -19.43
C GLY A 297 -6.46 -5.51 -19.21
N THR A 298 -5.51 -6.05 -18.41
CA THR A 298 -4.25 -5.33 -18.14
C THR A 298 -3.26 -5.53 -19.29
N ALA A 299 -2.87 -4.45 -19.94
CA ALA A 299 -1.84 -4.47 -20.98
C ALA A 299 -0.44 -4.72 -20.37
N PHE A 300 0.42 -5.41 -21.12
CA PHE A 300 1.81 -5.62 -20.74
C PHE A 300 2.76 -4.91 -21.71
N ASP A 301 3.79 -4.31 -21.15
CA ASP A 301 4.94 -3.76 -21.85
C ASP A 301 6.20 -4.31 -21.16
N ILE A 302 6.80 -5.33 -21.76
CA ILE A 302 7.85 -6.09 -21.12
C ILE A 302 9.22 -5.61 -21.62
N GLY A 303 10.00 -5.02 -20.72
CA GLY A 303 11.37 -4.62 -21.01
C GLY A 303 12.28 -5.82 -21.27
N ASN A 304 13.50 -5.58 -21.76
CA ASN A 304 14.41 -6.68 -22.10
C ASN A 304 14.79 -7.51 -20.87
N ASN A 305 15.05 -8.81 -21.08
CA ASN A 305 15.46 -9.77 -20.05
C ASN A 305 14.50 -9.80 -18.84
N SER A 306 13.20 -9.83 -19.11
CA SER A 306 12.16 -9.71 -18.09
C SER A 306 10.97 -10.64 -18.38
N PHE A 307 10.08 -10.75 -17.40
CA PHE A 307 8.98 -11.71 -17.40
C PHE A 307 7.62 -11.01 -17.30
N GLY A 308 6.64 -11.48 -18.05
CA GLY A 308 5.23 -11.12 -17.84
C GLY A 308 4.66 -11.83 -16.61
N PHE A 309 4.59 -13.16 -16.67
CA PHE A 309 4.11 -14.02 -15.60
C PHE A 309 5.18 -15.06 -15.23
N VAL A 310 5.41 -15.23 -13.93
CA VAL A 310 6.18 -16.34 -13.36
C VAL A 310 5.31 -17.08 -12.36
N ASN A 311 5.06 -18.37 -12.62
CA ASN A 311 4.26 -19.22 -11.74
C ASN A 311 5.08 -20.40 -11.24
N VAL A 312 5.11 -20.55 -9.91
CA VAL A 312 5.81 -21.61 -9.21
C VAL A 312 4.83 -22.31 -8.27
N GLY A 313 4.56 -23.60 -8.50
CA GLY A 313 3.65 -24.28 -7.58
C GLY A 313 2.98 -25.51 -8.14
N THR A 314 1.73 -25.76 -7.74
CA THR A 314 1.00 -26.98 -8.07
C THR A 314 -0.49 -26.69 -8.31
N GLY A 315 -1.02 -27.13 -9.46
CA GLY A 315 -2.43 -27.01 -9.80
C GLY A 315 -2.92 -25.59 -10.06
N ASN A 316 -2.01 -24.67 -10.39
CA ASN A 316 -2.35 -23.28 -10.67
C ASN A 316 -2.88 -23.11 -12.09
N LYS A 317 -3.71 -22.09 -12.28
CA LYS A 317 -4.29 -21.76 -13.58
C LYS A 317 -3.95 -20.33 -13.96
N ILE A 318 -3.26 -20.15 -15.10
CA ILE A 318 -3.04 -18.85 -15.72
C ILE A 318 -3.97 -18.70 -16.89
N VAL A 319 -4.76 -17.62 -16.93
CA VAL A 319 -5.62 -17.27 -18.06
C VAL A 319 -5.19 -15.90 -18.57
N SER A 320 -4.83 -15.80 -19.84
CA SER A 320 -4.55 -14.52 -20.52
C SER A 320 -5.44 -14.36 -21.75
N SER A 321 -6.24 -13.29 -21.76
CA SER A 321 -7.23 -13.00 -22.83
C SER A 321 -7.21 -11.54 -23.26
N ILE A 322 -6.07 -10.85 -23.15
CA ILE A 322 -5.89 -9.50 -23.72
C ILE A 322 -5.64 -9.60 -25.24
N ALA A 323 -5.83 -8.49 -25.95
CA ALA A 323 -5.72 -8.48 -27.41
C ALA A 323 -4.31 -8.86 -27.88
N ASN A 324 -3.29 -8.16 -27.38
CA ASN A 324 -1.90 -8.34 -27.83
C ASN A 324 -0.90 -8.13 -26.70
N VAL A 325 0.24 -8.79 -26.79
CA VAL A 325 1.47 -8.46 -26.09
C VAL A 325 2.64 -8.49 -27.05
N GLY A 326 3.48 -7.44 -26.98
CA GLY A 326 4.73 -7.36 -27.73
C GLY A 326 5.90 -7.20 -26.76
N PHE A 327 7.05 -7.76 -27.10
CA PHE A 327 8.23 -7.62 -26.26
C PHE A 327 9.54 -7.60 -27.06
N GLY A 328 10.59 -7.08 -26.43
CA GLY A 328 11.94 -6.93 -26.99
C GLY A 328 12.75 -8.23 -26.93
N ASN A 329 13.94 -8.17 -26.30
CA ASN A 329 14.89 -9.28 -26.27
C ASN A 329 14.87 -10.04 -24.97
N LYS A 330 15.09 -11.36 -25.02
CA LYS A 330 15.31 -12.25 -23.86
C LYS A 330 14.16 -12.23 -22.87
N ASN A 331 12.92 -12.16 -23.37
CA ASN A 331 11.72 -12.08 -22.55
C ASN A 331 10.98 -13.39 -22.50
N VAL A 332 10.22 -13.57 -21.44
CA VAL A 332 9.26 -14.66 -21.31
C VAL A 332 7.90 -14.06 -20.96
N TYR A 333 6.88 -14.29 -21.80
CA TYR A 333 5.55 -13.82 -21.43
C TYR A 333 4.95 -14.63 -20.29
N VAL A 334 4.93 -15.95 -20.42
CA VAL A 334 4.49 -16.86 -19.35
C VAL A 334 5.56 -17.90 -19.08
N TYR A 335 6.05 -17.93 -17.85
CA TYR A 335 6.86 -19.00 -17.31
C TYR A 335 6.08 -19.75 -16.24
N SER A 336 5.91 -21.07 -16.37
CA SER A 336 5.27 -21.91 -15.36
C SER A 336 6.03 -23.22 -15.20
N ASN A 337 6.53 -23.49 -13.99
CA ASN A 337 7.14 -24.77 -13.64
C ASN A 337 6.14 -25.76 -13.00
N ASP A 338 4.84 -25.43 -13.01
CA ASP A 338 3.77 -26.25 -12.47
C ASP A 338 3.41 -27.39 -13.42
N THR A 339 3.80 -28.62 -13.09
CA THR A 339 3.56 -29.80 -13.90
C THR A 339 2.10 -30.24 -13.96
N THR A 340 1.26 -29.79 -13.03
CA THR A 340 -0.17 -30.09 -12.92
C THR A 340 -1.04 -28.89 -13.27
N GLY A 341 -0.43 -27.75 -13.55
CA GLY A 341 -1.11 -26.50 -13.83
C GLY A 341 -1.55 -26.34 -15.28
N PHE A 342 -2.27 -25.25 -15.52
CA PHE A 342 -2.81 -24.91 -16.83
C PHE A 342 -2.42 -23.49 -17.23
N VAL A 343 -1.98 -23.31 -18.47
CA VAL A 343 -1.86 -22.00 -19.13
C VAL A 343 -2.87 -21.94 -20.25
N ILE A 344 -3.87 -21.07 -20.12
CA ILE A 344 -4.91 -20.84 -21.12
C ILE A 344 -4.66 -19.48 -21.74
N ASN A 345 -4.22 -19.45 -22.99
CA ASN A 345 -3.86 -18.23 -23.68
C ASN A 345 -4.74 -17.99 -24.91
N SER A 346 -5.40 -16.85 -24.97
CA SER A 346 -6.02 -16.30 -26.17
C SER A 346 -5.40 -14.96 -26.61
N THR A 347 -4.35 -14.51 -25.92
CA THR A 347 -3.59 -13.30 -26.26
C THR A 347 -2.72 -13.55 -27.48
N ASN A 348 -2.65 -12.59 -28.41
CA ASN A 348 -1.67 -12.59 -29.48
C ASN A 348 -0.30 -12.15 -28.96
N ILE A 349 0.72 -12.94 -29.14
CA ILE A 349 2.08 -12.72 -28.71
C ILE A 349 2.96 -12.46 -29.91
N THR A 350 3.66 -11.31 -29.96
CA THR A 350 4.53 -10.96 -31.07
C THR A 350 5.89 -10.44 -30.56
N SER A 351 6.95 -10.71 -31.29
CA SER A 351 8.25 -10.09 -31.04
C SER A 351 9.07 -9.98 -32.31
N THR A 352 9.84 -8.91 -32.39
CA THR A 352 10.92 -8.71 -33.38
C THR A 352 12.31 -8.76 -32.75
N GLY A 353 12.39 -8.95 -31.43
CA GLY A 353 13.65 -9.13 -30.68
C GLY A 353 14.20 -10.55 -30.82
N GLN A 354 15.14 -10.92 -29.98
CA GLN A 354 15.80 -12.24 -30.04
C GLN A 354 15.71 -12.98 -28.71
N GLU A 355 15.85 -14.32 -28.76
CA GLU A 355 15.94 -15.21 -27.61
C GLU A 355 14.70 -15.11 -26.67
N ASN A 356 13.52 -15.02 -27.25
CA ASN A 356 12.26 -14.87 -26.52
C ASN A 356 11.51 -16.19 -26.35
N TYR A 357 10.75 -16.30 -25.28
CA TYR A 357 9.79 -17.39 -25.09
C TYR A 357 8.37 -16.78 -25.00
N GLY A 358 7.46 -17.26 -25.85
CA GLY A 358 6.05 -16.91 -25.75
C GLY A 358 5.45 -17.51 -24.48
N ILE A 359 5.40 -18.84 -24.40
CA ILE A 359 4.93 -19.59 -23.23
C ILE A 359 5.94 -20.70 -22.95
N TYR A 360 6.49 -20.73 -21.75
CA TYR A 360 7.25 -21.85 -21.21
C TYR A 360 6.47 -22.47 -20.05
N SER A 361 6.00 -23.71 -20.23
CA SER A 361 5.19 -24.37 -19.20
C SER A 361 5.57 -25.85 -19.08
N ALA A 362 5.75 -26.31 -17.84
CA ALA A 362 5.89 -27.72 -17.52
C ALA A 362 4.56 -28.48 -17.50
N GLY A 363 3.42 -27.77 -17.42
CA GLY A 363 2.07 -28.30 -17.39
C GLY A 363 1.34 -28.20 -18.74
N THR A 364 0.02 -28.21 -18.68
CA THR A 364 -0.82 -28.15 -19.87
C THR A 364 -0.95 -26.74 -20.42
N VAL A 365 -0.70 -26.56 -21.73
CA VAL A 365 -0.93 -25.30 -22.44
C VAL A 365 -2.12 -25.45 -23.39
N ILE A 366 -3.10 -24.54 -23.29
CA ILE A 366 -4.22 -24.41 -24.21
C ILE A 366 -4.10 -23.03 -24.86
N ASN A 367 -3.68 -22.99 -26.12
CA ASN A 367 -3.47 -21.74 -26.85
C ASN A 367 -4.47 -21.61 -28.00
N SER A 368 -5.22 -20.50 -27.99
CA SER A 368 -6.10 -20.10 -29.11
C SER A 368 -5.67 -18.75 -29.72
N GLY A 369 -4.71 -18.05 -29.11
CA GLY A 369 -4.11 -16.84 -29.67
C GLY A 369 -3.02 -17.16 -30.69
N THR A 370 -2.60 -16.19 -31.47
CA THR A 370 -1.44 -16.27 -32.35
C THR A 370 -0.15 -16.02 -31.56
N ILE A 371 0.86 -16.87 -31.75
CA ILE A 371 2.19 -16.61 -31.26
C ILE A 371 3.11 -16.47 -32.48
N ASP A 372 3.47 -15.25 -32.84
CA ASP A 372 4.33 -14.96 -34.00
C ASP A 372 5.70 -14.44 -33.53
N LEU A 373 6.67 -15.34 -33.54
CA LEU A 373 8.07 -15.07 -33.25
C LEU A 373 8.95 -15.32 -34.50
N SER A 374 8.34 -15.33 -35.69
CA SER A 374 9.03 -15.62 -36.95
C SER A 374 10.16 -14.63 -37.29
N SER A 375 10.03 -13.38 -36.82
CA SER A 375 11.04 -12.32 -36.94
C SER A 375 11.95 -12.21 -35.69
N SER A 376 11.95 -13.21 -34.81
CA SER A 376 12.62 -13.20 -33.51
C SER A 376 13.64 -14.35 -33.41
N PRO A 377 14.91 -14.14 -33.84
CA PRO A 377 15.91 -15.20 -33.87
C PRO A 377 16.16 -15.84 -32.52
N GLY A 378 16.34 -17.16 -32.48
CA GLY A 378 16.60 -17.93 -31.26
C GLY A 378 15.43 -18.00 -30.30
N SER A 379 14.21 -17.67 -30.75
CA SER A 379 13.01 -17.62 -29.91
C SER A 379 12.16 -18.90 -30.04
N VAL A 380 11.38 -19.19 -29.01
CA VAL A 380 10.50 -20.35 -28.88
C VAL A 380 9.08 -19.89 -28.61
N ALA A 381 8.10 -20.38 -29.37
CA ALA A 381 6.70 -19.99 -29.22
C ALA A 381 6.06 -20.63 -27.96
N ILE A 382 6.20 -21.97 -27.79
CA ILE A 382 5.70 -22.78 -26.67
C ILE A 382 6.73 -23.86 -26.35
#